data_782d1c82350747dc7c52be9caf871680
#
_entry.id   782d1c82350747dc7c52be9caf871680
#
_cell.length_a   1.000
_cell.length_b   1.000
_cell.length_c   1.000
_cell.angle_alpha   90.00
_cell.angle_beta   90.00
_cell.angle_gamma   90.00
#
_symmetry.space_group_name_H-M   'P 1'
#
loop_
_entity.id
_entity.type
_entity.pdbx_description
1 polymer ?
#
loop_
_entity_poly.entity_id
_entity_poly.type
_entity_poly.pdbx_seq_one_letter_code
_entity_poly.pdbx_strand_id
1 'polypeptide(L)'
;MARILLIEDSPTDTAVLTQLLERNGHQVLSSGSAEDGIVACKRELPDLVIMDVVLPGMNGFQATRALSRDAATSAIPVLILSTKDMETDRAWGMRQGAKDYIVKPPREDEFIARINAVLGH
;
A
#
# COMPACT_ATOMS: atom_id res chain seq x y z
N MET A 1 1.83 14.19 9.19
CA MET A 1 1.87 14.15 7.72
C MET A 1 2.90 13.13 7.25
N ALA A 2 2.53 12.27 6.33
CA ALA A 2 3.41 11.24 5.80
C ALA A 2 3.48 11.31 4.28
N ARG A 3 4.59 10.82 3.71
CA ARG A 3 4.73 10.57 2.28
C ARG A 3 4.31 9.12 2.03
N ILE A 4 3.28 8.93 1.24
CA ILE A 4 2.67 7.62 0.98
C ILE A 4 2.82 7.28 -0.50
N LEU A 5 3.37 6.11 -0.79
CA LEU A 5 3.40 5.55 -2.14
C LEU A 5 2.20 4.64 -2.32
N LEU A 6 1.35 4.98 -3.27
CA LEU A 6 0.16 4.21 -3.62
C LEU A 6 0.46 3.40 -4.88
N ILE A 7 0.38 2.07 -4.80
CA ILE A 7 0.59 1.17 -5.94
C ILE A 7 -0.76 0.58 -6.32
N GLU A 8 -1.33 1.09 -7.40
CA GLU A 8 -2.70 0.84 -7.84
C GLU A 8 -2.78 1.05 -9.35
N ASP A 9 -3.40 0.10 -10.08
CA ASP A 9 -3.51 0.19 -11.53
C ASP A 9 -4.80 0.86 -12.02
N SER A 10 -5.82 0.99 -11.18
CA SER A 10 -7.08 1.64 -11.53
C SER A 10 -6.95 3.16 -11.43
N PRO A 11 -7.10 3.93 -12.53
CA PRO A 11 -7.06 5.39 -12.44
C PRO A 11 -8.14 5.96 -11.53
N THR A 12 -9.34 5.36 -11.51
CA THR A 12 -10.44 5.80 -10.67
C THR A 12 -10.09 5.61 -9.18
N ASP A 13 -9.62 4.42 -8.81
CA ASP A 13 -9.22 4.15 -7.42
C ASP A 13 -8.05 5.04 -7.00
N THR A 14 -7.08 5.23 -7.89
CA THR A 14 -5.95 6.11 -7.62
C THR A 14 -6.41 7.53 -7.30
N ALA A 15 -7.34 8.07 -8.10
CA ALA A 15 -7.86 9.43 -7.89
C ALA A 15 -8.62 9.53 -6.55
N VAL A 16 -9.49 8.57 -6.26
CA VAL A 16 -10.29 8.57 -5.03
C VAL A 16 -9.40 8.46 -3.80
N LEU A 17 -8.45 7.52 -3.81
CA LEU A 17 -7.57 7.30 -2.67
C LEU A 17 -6.60 8.48 -2.47
N THR A 18 -6.09 9.05 -3.56
CA THR A 18 -5.21 10.23 -3.49
C THR A 18 -5.93 11.39 -2.82
N GLN A 19 -7.17 11.69 -3.25
CA GLN A 19 -7.95 12.76 -2.63
C GLN A 19 -8.19 12.52 -1.15
N LEU A 20 -8.55 11.30 -0.79
CA LEU A 20 -8.82 10.92 0.59
C LEU A 20 -7.57 11.13 1.46
N LEU A 21 -6.43 10.67 0.97
CA LEU A 21 -5.17 10.78 1.73
C LEU A 21 -4.70 12.23 1.83
N GLU A 22 -4.80 12.99 0.74
CA GLU A 22 -4.37 14.39 0.72
C GLU A 22 -5.22 15.27 1.63
N ARG A 23 -6.54 15.05 1.66
CA ARG A 23 -7.39 15.84 2.58
C ARG A 23 -7.15 15.49 4.05
N ASN A 24 -6.48 14.38 4.33
CA ASN A 24 -6.05 14.02 5.68
C ASN A 24 -4.58 14.38 5.96
N GLY A 25 -3.99 15.23 5.12
CA GLY A 25 -2.67 15.82 5.38
C GLY A 25 -1.49 15.01 4.87
N HIS A 26 -1.71 13.98 4.07
CA HIS A 26 -0.62 13.17 3.53
C HIS A 26 -0.23 13.61 2.12
N GLN A 27 1.04 13.39 1.78
CA GLN A 27 1.54 13.56 0.41
C GLN A 27 1.52 12.20 -0.29
N VAL A 28 1.02 12.15 -1.53
CA VAL A 28 0.84 10.89 -2.25
C VAL A 28 1.69 10.86 -3.51
N LEU A 29 2.44 9.77 -3.65
CA LEU A 29 3.08 9.36 -4.90
C LEU A 29 2.32 8.15 -5.40
N SER A 30 2.18 7.96 -6.71
CA SER A 30 1.46 6.81 -7.25
C SER A 30 2.25 6.10 -8.34
N SER A 31 2.06 4.78 -8.41
CA SER A 31 2.60 3.92 -9.46
C SER A 31 1.50 2.99 -9.93
N GLY A 32 1.46 2.72 -11.24
CA GLY A 32 0.40 1.93 -11.85
C GLY A 32 0.70 0.44 -11.94
N SER A 33 1.87 -0.01 -11.51
CA SER A 33 2.26 -1.41 -11.52
C SER A 33 3.14 -1.72 -10.32
N ALA A 34 3.25 -3.00 -9.98
CA ALA A 34 4.14 -3.43 -8.89
C ALA A 34 5.60 -3.16 -9.24
N GLU A 35 6.00 -3.41 -10.49
CA GLU A 35 7.36 -3.22 -10.94
C GLU A 35 7.78 -1.75 -10.80
N ASP A 36 6.96 -0.82 -11.31
CA ASP A 36 7.21 0.60 -11.16
C ASP A 36 7.19 1.05 -9.71
N GLY A 37 6.28 0.48 -8.94
CA GLY A 37 6.15 0.77 -7.51
C GLY A 37 7.39 0.39 -6.71
N ILE A 38 7.99 -0.77 -7.00
CA ILE A 38 9.24 -1.19 -6.35
C ILE A 38 10.36 -0.21 -6.66
N VAL A 39 10.50 0.19 -7.92
CA VAL A 39 11.51 1.18 -8.34
C VAL A 39 11.27 2.51 -7.62
N ALA A 40 10.02 2.98 -7.61
CA ALA A 40 9.66 4.23 -6.94
C ALA A 40 9.93 4.17 -5.43
N CYS A 41 9.63 3.04 -4.78
CA CYS A 41 9.86 2.87 -3.35
C CYS A 41 11.36 2.99 -3.00
N LYS A 42 12.21 2.37 -3.80
CA LYS A 42 13.66 2.45 -3.59
C LYS A 42 14.22 3.85 -3.80
N ARG A 43 13.66 4.60 -4.76
CA ARG A 43 14.10 5.94 -5.09
C ARG A 43 13.61 6.97 -4.07
N GLU A 44 12.33 6.89 -3.71
CA GLU A 44 11.66 7.91 -2.91
C GLU A 44 11.70 7.64 -1.41
N LEU A 45 11.87 6.41 -0.99
CA LEU A 45 11.86 5.96 0.42
C LEU A 45 10.68 6.57 1.19
N PRO A 46 9.44 6.25 0.78
CA PRO A 46 8.24 6.79 1.43
C PRO A 46 8.11 6.29 2.87
N ASP A 47 7.22 6.91 3.62
CA ASP A 47 6.92 6.51 5.00
C ASP A 47 6.02 5.28 5.05
N LEU A 48 5.22 5.07 4.01
CA LEU A 48 4.24 3.97 3.94
C LEU A 48 4.00 3.63 2.48
N VAL A 49 3.80 2.35 2.19
CA VAL A 49 3.32 1.87 0.90
C VAL A 49 1.89 1.33 1.08
N ILE A 50 0.96 1.80 0.26
CA ILE A 50 -0.37 1.21 0.13
C ILE A 50 -0.37 0.39 -1.16
N MET A 51 -0.63 -0.91 -1.05
CA MET A 51 -0.45 -1.88 -2.11
C MET A 51 -1.75 -2.58 -2.46
N ASP A 52 -2.19 -2.48 -3.72
CA ASP A 52 -3.24 -3.37 -4.20
C ASP A 52 -2.64 -4.73 -4.52
N VAL A 53 -3.46 -5.77 -4.46
CA VAL A 53 -3.05 -7.14 -4.78
C VAL A 53 -3.23 -7.41 -6.28
N VAL A 54 -4.37 -7.02 -6.84
CA VAL A 54 -4.73 -7.33 -8.23
C VAL A 54 -4.10 -6.28 -9.14
N LEU A 55 -2.91 -6.59 -9.63
CA LEU A 55 -2.12 -5.73 -10.51
C LEU A 55 -1.71 -6.54 -11.74
N PRO A 56 -1.53 -5.89 -12.90
CA PRO A 56 -1.02 -6.59 -14.08
C PRO A 56 0.44 -6.98 -13.86
N GLY A 57 0.85 -8.11 -14.41
CA GLY A 57 2.21 -8.62 -14.22
C GLY A 57 2.43 -9.14 -12.80
N MET A 58 3.42 -8.60 -12.10
CA MET A 58 3.67 -8.95 -10.70
C MET A 58 2.48 -8.50 -9.85
N ASN A 59 1.95 -9.38 -8.98
CA ASN A 59 0.86 -9.02 -8.10
C ASN A 59 1.37 -8.35 -6.81
N GLY A 60 0.44 -7.80 -6.02
CA GLY A 60 0.78 -7.08 -4.80
C GLY A 60 1.37 -7.94 -3.70
N PHE A 61 1.04 -9.23 -3.65
CA PHE A 61 1.68 -10.15 -2.69
C PHE A 61 3.15 -10.32 -2.99
N GLN A 62 3.48 -10.53 -4.26
CA GLN A 62 4.86 -10.67 -4.72
C GLN A 62 5.66 -9.39 -4.47
N ALA A 63 5.06 -8.23 -4.76
CA ALA A 63 5.68 -6.94 -4.53
C ALA A 63 5.92 -6.67 -3.04
N THR A 64 4.97 -7.01 -2.18
CA THR A 64 5.12 -6.88 -0.73
C THR A 64 6.29 -7.71 -0.23
N ARG A 65 6.40 -8.95 -0.71
CA ARG A 65 7.53 -9.83 -0.36
C ARG A 65 8.86 -9.22 -0.81
N ALA A 66 8.92 -8.72 -2.06
CA ALA A 66 10.13 -8.11 -2.59
C ALA A 66 10.57 -6.91 -1.75
N LEU A 67 9.65 -6.02 -1.40
CA LEU A 67 9.95 -4.85 -0.57
C LEU A 67 10.38 -5.25 0.84
N SER A 68 9.74 -6.24 1.43
CA SER A 68 10.03 -6.69 2.79
C SER A 68 11.39 -7.37 2.91
N ARG A 69 11.89 -7.95 1.83
CA ARG A 69 13.17 -8.67 1.81
C ARG A 69 14.36 -7.85 1.35
N ASP A 70 14.13 -6.71 0.72
CA ASP A 70 15.20 -5.83 0.27
C ASP A 70 15.63 -4.93 1.43
N ALA A 71 16.93 -4.92 1.73
CA ALA A 71 17.47 -4.13 2.83
C ALA A 71 17.16 -2.63 2.68
N ALA A 72 17.05 -2.14 1.45
CA ALA A 72 16.76 -0.73 1.18
C ALA A 72 15.31 -0.34 1.55
N THR A 73 14.37 -1.29 1.54
CA THR A 73 12.93 -1.01 1.72
C THR A 73 12.30 -1.79 2.87
N SER A 74 13.01 -2.71 3.51
CA SER A 74 12.43 -3.61 4.51
C SER A 74 11.86 -2.88 5.73
N ALA A 75 12.33 -1.69 6.04
CA ALA A 75 11.83 -0.89 7.16
C ALA A 75 10.58 -0.08 6.80
N ILE A 76 10.22 0.02 5.51
CA ILE A 76 9.05 0.77 5.06
C ILE A 76 7.82 -0.12 5.20
N PRO A 77 6.83 0.25 6.02
CA PRO A 77 5.65 -0.58 6.20
C PRO A 77 4.79 -0.62 4.93
N VAL A 78 4.21 -1.79 4.66
CA VAL A 78 3.26 -2.00 3.58
C VAL A 78 1.89 -2.29 4.19
N LEU A 79 0.88 -1.55 3.75
CA LEU A 79 -0.52 -1.80 4.06
C LEU A 79 -1.20 -2.25 2.76
N ILE A 80 -1.77 -3.45 2.76
CA ILE A 80 -2.50 -3.95 1.60
C ILE A 80 -3.92 -3.43 1.62
N LEU A 81 -4.39 -2.92 0.48
CA LEU A 81 -5.76 -2.45 0.27
C LEU A 81 -6.27 -3.07 -1.01
N SER A 82 -7.23 -4.00 -0.92
CA SER A 82 -7.65 -4.80 -2.06
C SER A 82 -9.10 -5.25 -1.95
N THR A 83 -9.70 -5.59 -3.09
CA THR A 83 -11.03 -6.22 -3.13
C THR A 83 -10.99 -7.70 -2.73
N LYS A 84 -9.82 -8.33 -2.66
CA LYS A 84 -9.69 -9.71 -2.21
C LYS A 84 -9.95 -9.77 -0.71
N ASP A 85 -11.04 -10.46 -0.33
CA ASP A 85 -11.61 -10.38 1.01
C ASP A 85 -11.63 -11.70 1.79
N MET A 86 -10.97 -12.73 1.27
CA MET A 86 -10.93 -14.02 1.95
C MET A 86 -9.89 -14.03 3.07
N GLU A 87 -10.18 -14.81 4.12
CA GLU A 87 -9.24 -15.01 5.23
C GLU A 87 -7.87 -15.48 4.73
N THR A 88 -7.86 -16.34 3.70
CA THR A 88 -6.61 -16.82 3.11
C THR A 88 -5.83 -15.71 2.43
N ASP A 89 -6.51 -14.75 1.80
CA ASP A 89 -5.84 -13.57 1.20
C ASP A 89 -5.18 -12.73 2.28
N ARG A 90 -5.91 -12.45 3.36
CA ARG A 90 -5.38 -11.68 4.50
C ARG A 90 -4.17 -12.37 5.11
N ALA A 91 -4.28 -13.65 5.40
CA ALA A 91 -3.19 -14.42 6.00
C ALA A 91 -1.96 -14.45 5.09
N TRP A 92 -2.18 -14.60 3.79
CA TRP A 92 -1.09 -14.62 2.81
C TRP A 92 -0.39 -13.27 2.74
N GLY A 93 -1.15 -12.17 2.71
CA GLY A 93 -0.58 -10.81 2.70
C GLY A 93 0.28 -10.53 3.93
N MET A 94 -0.22 -10.88 5.10
CA MET A 94 0.54 -10.69 6.34
C MET A 94 1.81 -11.54 6.34
N ARG A 95 1.74 -12.75 5.79
CA ARG A 95 2.91 -13.63 5.67
C ARG A 95 3.97 -13.07 4.72
N GLN A 96 3.57 -12.30 3.70
CA GLN A 96 4.52 -11.66 2.79
C GLN A 96 5.21 -10.44 3.43
N GLY A 97 4.75 -10.00 4.58
CA GLY A 97 5.37 -8.91 5.32
C GLY A 97 4.51 -7.66 5.43
N ALA A 98 3.26 -7.68 4.97
CA ALA A 98 2.36 -6.54 5.17
C ALA A 98 2.10 -6.33 6.68
N LYS A 99 1.94 -5.07 7.06
CA LYS A 99 1.63 -4.70 8.46
C LYS A 99 0.14 -4.69 8.72
N ASP A 100 -0.68 -4.53 7.67
CA ASP A 100 -2.12 -4.55 7.78
C ASP A 100 -2.73 -4.90 6.43
N TYR A 101 -4.02 -5.28 6.45
CA TYR A 101 -4.78 -5.66 5.27
C TYR A 101 -6.19 -5.10 5.39
N ILE A 102 -6.59 -4.26 4.45
CA ILE A 102 -7.91 -3.62 4.42
C ILE A 102 -8.62 -3.98 3.13
N VAL A 103 -9.90 -4.35 3.24
CA VAL A 103 -10.73 -4.70 2.09
C VAL A 103 -11.40 -3.43 1.53
N LYS A 104 -11.36 -3.27 0.20
CA LYS A 104 -12.04 -2.18 -0.50
C LYS A 104 -13.55 -2.39 -0.56
N PRO A 105 -14.36 -1.32 -0.54
CA PRO A 105 -13.97 0.07 -0.36
C PRO A 105 -13.67 0.37 1.11
N PRO A 106 -12.60 1.12 1.42
CA PRO A 106 -12.31 1.43 2.81
C PRO A 106 -13.24 2.51 3.32
N ARG A 107 -13.62 2.42 4.60
CA ARG A 107 -14.25 3.55 5.29
C ARG A 107 -13.15 4.54 5.65
N GLU A 108 -13.38 5.82 5.36
CA GLU A 108 -12.34 6.83 5.52
C GLU A 108 -11.80 6.90 6.94
N ASP A 109 -12.66 6.95 7.94
CA ASP A 109 -12.26 7.06 9.34
C ASP A 109 -11.42 5.86 9.80
N GLU A 110 -11.85 4.65 9.47
CA GLU A 110 -11.12 3.43 9.78
C GLU A 110 -9.80 3.34 9.04
N PHE A 111 -9.81 3.69 7.75
CA PHE A 111 -8.60 3.66 6.91
C PHE A 111 -7.52 4.58 7.47
N ILE A 112 -7.88 5.81 7.78
CA ILE A 112 -6.93 6.78 8.32
C ILE A 112 -6.43 6.35 9.70
N ALA A 113 -7.30 5.80 10.55
CA ALA A 113 -6.90 5.29 11.87
C ALA A 113 -5.88 4.16 11.75
N ARG A 114 -6.09 3.26 10.78
CA ARG A 114 -5.17 2.12 10.57
C ARG A 114 -3.85 2.58 9.94
N ILE A 115 -3.88 3.56 9.05
CA ILE A 115 -2.66 4.18 8.53
C ILE A 115 -1.84 4.78 9.68
N ASN A 116 -2.48 5.55 10.55
CA ASN A 116 -1.80 6.15 11.69
C ASN A 116 -1.23 5.11 12.63
N ALA A 117 -1.94 4.02 12.87
CA ALA A 117 -1.45 2.91 13.69
C ALA A 117 -0.17 2.29 13.10
N VAL A 118 -0.16 2.06 11.78
CA VAL A 118 1.00 1.50 11.08
C VAL A 118 2.18 2.47 11.11
N LEU A 119 1.92 3.77 11.02
CA LEU A 119 2.95 4.80 11.08
C LEU A 119 3.45 5.07 12.51
N GLY A 120 2.80 4.52 13.51
CA GLY A 120 3.18 4.73 14.91
C GLY A 120 2.64 6.01 15.54
N HIS A 121 1.58 6.54 14.99
CA HIS A 121 0.97 7.79 15.48
C HIS A 121 -0.20 7.55 16.42
#